data_de3fe15e55861420dac741d38dbe77fa
#
_entry.id   de3fe15e55861420dac741d38dbe77fa
#
_cell.length_a   1.000
_cell.length_b   1.000
_cell.length_c   1.000
_cell.angle_alpha   90.00
_cell.angle_beta   90.00
_cell.angle_gamma   90.00
#
_symmetry.space_group_name_H-M   'P 1'
#
loop_
_entity.id
_entity.type
_entity.pdbx_description
1 polymer ?
#
loop_
_entity_poly.entity_id
_entity_poly.type
_entity_poly.pdbx_seq_one_letter_code
_entity_poly.pdbx_strand_id
1 'polypeptide(L)'
;EITNQNRQFGSEHVGELKCEVFARKFKGITPIAARIDEEFLSGFDLAKFDFVIDAIDDVGAKIALALRCSEAGVDFVSSMGGAKRLDPARIEIRSIWQTQGDPLARKIRYELRKHGFAGDFDVVCSSEPPRVKSMGSFMGVTASFGLFIASYVVRRLIGEQA
;
A
#
# COMPACT_ATOMS: atom_id res chain seq x y z
N GLU A 1 -8.98 5.16 14.57
CA GLU A 1 -10.19 5.99 14.39
C GLU A 1 -11.45 5.13 14.24
N ILE A 2 -12.62 5.66 14.66
CA ILE A 2 -13.90 4.96 14.59
C ILE A 2 -14.29 4.52 13.17
N THR A 3 -13.88 5.28 12.17
CA THR A 3 -14.12 5.00 10.74
C THR A 3 -13.40 3.76 10.21
N ASN A 4 -12.44 3.21 10.97
CA ASN A 4 -11.66 2.02 10.57
C ASN A 4 -12.24 0.71 11.15
N GLN A 5 -13.29 0.76 11.97
CA GLN A 5 -13.86 -0.41 12.64
C GLN A 5 -14.50 -1.44 11.71
N ASN A 6 -14.83 -1.05 10.49
CA ASN A 6 -15.43 -1.94 9.51
C ASN A 6 -14.43 -2.86 8.80
N ARG A 7 -13.18 -2.96 9.27
CA ARG A 7 -12.12 -3.75 8.63
C ARG A 7 -11.45 -4.74 9.59
N GLN A 8 -10.31 -4.35 10.15
CA GLN A 8 -9.45 -5.27 10.92
C GLN A 8 -9.46 -5.00 12.43
N PHE A 9 -9.97 -3.84 12.83
CA PHE A 9 -9.96 -3.39 14.22
C PHE A 9 -11.37 -3.19 14.71
N GLY A 10 -11.68 -3.73 15.89
CA GLY A 10 -12.94 -3.50 16.57
C GLY A 10 -12.95 -2.19 17.38
N SER A 11 -14.07 -1.91 18.00
CA SER A 11 -14.27 -0.70 18.83
C SER A 11 -13.33 -0.63 20.04
N GLU A 12 -12.90 -1.78 20.52
CA GLU A 12 -11.97 -1.93 21.64
C GLU A 12 -10.57 -1.35 21.36
N HIS A 13 -10.22 -1.16 20.09
CA HIS A 13 -8.92 -0.64 19.66
C HIS A 13 -8.94 0.84 19.25
N VAL A 14 -10.05 1.53 19.50
CA VAL A 14 -10.13 2.97 19.20
C VAL A 14 -9.20 3.76 20.12
N GLY A 15 -8.31 4.55 19.52
CA GLY A 15 -7.27 5.33 20.23
C GLY A 15 -5.92 4.65 20.32
N GLU A 16 -5.81 3.36 20.01
CA GLU A 16 -4.54 2.64 19.99
C GLU A 16 -3.82 2.77 18.63
N LEU A 17 -2.51 2.61 18.66
CA LEU A 17 -1.71 2.53 17.43
C LEU A 17 -1.87 1.16 16.77
N LYS A 18 -2.15 1.15 15.47
CA LYS A 18 -2.39 -0.08 14.71
C LYS A 18 -1.21 -1.05 14.77
N CYS A 19 0.01 -0.54 14.66
CA CYS A 19 1.22 -1.37 14.71
C CYS A 19 1.37 -2.09 16.07
N GLU A 20 1.03 -1.44 17.17
CA GLU A 20 1.07 -2.04 18.50
C GLU A 20 -0.02 -3.10 18.69
N VAL A 21 -1.24 -2.82 18.18
CA VAL A 21 -2.32 -3.81 18.19
C VAL A 21 -1.94 -5.06 17.42
N PHE A 22 -1.33 -4.90 16.24
CA PHE A 22 -0.86 -6.04 15.45
C PHE A 22 0.25 -6.82 16.15
N ALA A 23 1.23 -6.15 16.75
CA ALA A 23 2.30 -6.81 17.48
C ALA A 23 1.79 -7.65 18.67
N ARG A 24 0.69 -7.22 19.30
CA ARG A 24 0.02 -8.02 20.35
C ARG A 24 -0.76 -9.22 19.80
N LYS A 25 -1.36 -9.07 18.60
CA LYS A 25 -2.20 -10.12 17.99
C LYS A 25 -1.37 -11.20 17.29
N PHE A 26 -0.21 -10.84 16.73
CA PHE A 26 0.58 -11.72 15.88
C PHE A 26 2.04 -11.76 16.33
N LYS A 27 2.59 -12.96 16.47
CA LYS A 27 4.02 -13.15 16.80
C LYS A 27 4.91 -12.75 15.62
N GLY A 28 6.09 -12.24 15.91
CA GLY A 28 7.10 -11.91 14.91
C GLY A 28 6.96 -10.52 14.27
N ILE A 29 6.01 -9.70 14.76
CA ILE A 29 5.85 -8.31 14.32
C ILE A 29 6.67 -7.39 15.22
N THR A 30 7.53 -6.57 14.61
CA THR A 30 8.21 -5.45 15.26
C THR A 30 7.44 -4.17 14.95
N PRO A 31 6.74 -3.56 15.94
CA PRO A 31 5.98 -2.35 15.70
C PRO A 31 6.92 -1.14 15.65
N ILE A 32 6.72 -0.26 14.67
CA ILE A 32 7.41 1.02 14.58
C ILE A 32 6.34 2.12 14.54
N ALA A 33 6.21 2.86 15.63
CA ALA A 33 5.26 3.93 15.77
C ALA A 33 5.84 5.24 15.22
N ALA A 34 5.96 5.34 13.91
CA ALA A 34 6.50 6.50 13.23
C ALA A 34 5.61 6.92 12.06
N ARG A 35 5.69 8.21 11.70
CA ARG A 35 5.21 8.70 10.41
C ARG A 35 6.29 8.43 9.37
N ILE A 36 5.88 7.90 8.23
CA ILE A 36 6.79 7.69 7.11
C ILE A 36 6.85 8.99 6.31
N ASP A 37 8.01 9.62 6.34
CA ASP A 37 8.38 10.83 5.60
C ASP A 37 9.86 10.74 5.19
N GLU A 38 10.36 11.76 4.52
CA GLU A 38 11.75 11.79 4.06
C GLU A 38 12.75 11.75 5.23
N GLU A 39 12.46 12.43 6.35
CA GLU A 39 13.31 12.44 7.54
C GLU A 39 13.43 11.03 8.12
N PHE A 40 12.30 10.35 8.37
CA PHE A 40 12.28 8.97 8.85
C PHE A 40 13.03 8.04 7.90
N LEU A 41 12.76 8.12 6.60
CA LEU A 41 13.37 7.24 5.60
C LEU A 41 14.86 7.48 5.41
N SER A 42 15.37 8.68 5.67
CA SER A 42 16.80 8.98 5.59
C SER A 42 17.64 8.21 6.62
N GLY A 43 17.06 7.94 7.78
CA GLY A 43 17.68 7.17 8.87
C GLY A 43 17.29 5.69 8.91
N PHE A 44 16.41 5.26 8.02
CA PHE A 44 15.86 3.90 8.05
C PHE A 44 16.46 3.02 6.94
N ASP A 45 17.10 1.94 7.34
CA ASP A 45 17.77 1.00 6.42
C ASP A 45 16.76 0.01 5.81
N LEU A 46 16.29 0.33 4.60
CA LEU A 46 15.35 -0.50 3.85
C LEU A 46 16.01 -1.77 3.28
N ALA A 47 17.33 -1.78 3.07
CA ALA A 47 18.05 -2.93 2.51
C ALA A 47 18.05 -4.17 3.44
N LYS A 48 17.59 -4.02 4.69
CA LYS A 48 17.40 -5.15 5.62
C LYS A 48 16.16 -6.00 5.34
N PHE A 49 15.28 -5.54 4.44
CA PHE A 49 14.03 -6.23 4.15
C PHE A 49 14.09 -6.90 2.78
N ASP A 50 13.57 -8.12 2.70
CA ASP A 50 13.44 -8.84 1.44
C ASP A 50 12.36 -8.24 0.54
N PHE A 51 11.36 -7.56 1.15
CA PHE A 51 10.25 -6.97 0.44
C PHE A 51 9.61 -5.82 1.24
N VAL A 52 9.24 -4.75 0.57
CA VAL A 52 8.51 -3.62 1.18
C VAL A 52 7.10 -3.52 0.60
N ILE A 53 6.10 -3.46 1.48
CA ILE A 53 4.69 -3.30 1.12
C ILE A 53 4.23 -1.91 1.54
N ASP A 54 3.74 -1.14 0.59
CA ASP A 54 3.14 0.16 0.85
C ASP A 54 1.61 0.09 0.82
N ALA A 55 0.98 0.28 1.96
CA ALA A 55 -0.46 0.40 2.12
C ALA A 55 -0.87 1.76 2.74
N ILE A 56 -0.06 2.80 2.50
CA ILE A 56 -0.25 4.16 3.01
C ILE A 56 -1.26 4.91 2.12
N ASP A 57 -1.99 5.86 2.65
CA ASP A 57 -2.92 6.73 1.90
C ASP A 57 -2.34 8.14 1.62
N ASP A 58 -1.20 8.48 2.22
CA ASP A 58 -0.48 9.73 1.97
C ASP A 58 0.38 9.64 0.71
N VAL A 59 0.15 10.57 -0.23
CA VAL A 59 0.85 10.59 -1.52
C VAL A 59 2.33 10.89 -1.38
N GLY A 60 2.70 11.84 -0.49
CA GLY A 60 4.10 12.19 -0.25
C GLY A 60 4.89 11.02 0.30
N ALA A 61 4.33 10.34 1.32
CA ALA A 61 4.93 9.14 1.90
C ALA A 61 5.10 8.01 0.88
N LYS A 62 4.09 7.78 0.01
CA LYS A 62 4.18 6.79 -1.08
C LYS A 62 5.32 7.08 -2.04
N ILE A 63 5.47 8.33 -2.46
CA ILE A 63 6.54 8.74 -3.39
C ILE A 63 7.90 8.57 -2.73
N ALA A 64 8.09 9.10 -1.51
CA ALA A 64 9.34 8.98 -0.78
C ALA A 64 9.75 7.50 -0.60
N LEU A 65 8.80 6.65 -0.20
CA LEU A 65 9.05 5.23 -0.02
C LEU A 65 9.42 4.52 -1.34
N ALA A 66 8.71 4.80 -2.44
CA ALA A 66 9.01 4.23 -3.75
C ALA A 66 10.42 4.62 -4.26
N LEU A 67 10.81 5.90 -4.10
CA LEU A 67 12.14 6.39 -4.45
C LEU A 67 13.21 5.68 -3.62
N ARG A 68 13.02 5.61 -2.31
CA ARG A 68 13.99 4.99 -1.39
C ARG A 68 14.11 3.47 -1.59
N CYS A 69 13.02 2.75 -1.86
CA CYS A 69 13.07 1.32 -2.20
C CYS A 69 13.84 1.10 -3.50
N SER A 70 13.61 1.93 -4.51
CA SER A 70 14.34 1.86 -5.78
C SER A 70 15.84 2.12 -5.61
N GLU A 71 16.22 3.12 -4.81
CA GLU A 71 17.62 3.42 -4.48
C GLU A 71 18.30 2.29 -3.71
N ALA A 72 17.58 1.67 -2.77
CA ALA A 72 18.06 0.56 -1.97
C ALA A 72 18.06 -0.79 -2.72
N GLY A 73 17.46 -0.87 -3.89
CA GLY A 73 17.33 -2.11 -4.66
C GLY A 73 16.44 -3.15 -4.00
N VAL A 74 15.44 -2.73 -3.20
CA VAL A 74 14.53 -3.61 -2.48
C VAL A 74 13.24 -3.80 -3.26
N ASP A 75 12.76 -5.02 -3.35
CA ASP A 75 11.47 -5.35 -3.96
C ASP A 75 10.33 -4.60 -3.27
N PHE A 76 9.43 -4.04 -4.07
CA PHE A 76 8.41 -3.11 -3.59
C PHE A 76 7.07 -3.32 -4.30
N VAL A 77 5.97 -3.26 -3.54
CA VAL A 77 4.61 -3.21 -4.09
C VAL A 77 3.78 -2.14 -3.36
N SER A 78 2.97 -1.40 -4.10
CA SER A 78 2.14 -0.34 -3.51
C SER A 78 0.65 -0.58 -3.75
N SER A 79 -0.17 -0.36 -2.72
CA SER A 79 -1.63 -0.36 -2.81
C SER A 79 -2.15 0.96 -3.36
N MET A 80 -2.93 0.90 -4.41
CA MET A 80 -3.62 2.09 -4.92
C MET A 80 -4.98 2.31 -4.25
N GLY A 81 -5.83 3.15 -4.81
CA GLY A 81 -7.09 3.54 -4.20
C GLY A 81 -8.17 2.45 -4.24
N GLY A 82 -8.54 1.88 -3.09
CA GLY A 82 -9.67 0.94 -2.95
C GLY A 82 -11.01 1.58 -2.56
N ALA A 83 -11.03 2.87 -2.22
CA ALA A 83 -12.25 3.56 -1.81
C ALA A 83 -13.24 3.79 -2.97
N LYS A 84 -14.54 3.85 -2.65
CA LYS A 84 -15.63 4.15 -3.61
C LYS A 84 -15.83 3.06 -4.68
N ARG A 85 -15.38 1.83 -4.45
CA ARG A 85 -15.47 0.68 -5.35
C ARG A 85 -16.22 -0.46 -4.67
N LEU A 86 -16.87 -1.31 -5.47
CA LEU A 86 -17.73 -2.39 -4.99
C LEU A 86 -17.38 -3.75 -5.58
N ASP A 87 -16.63 -3.77 -6.70
CA ASP A 87 -16.34 -4.99 -7.44
C ASP A 87 -14.89 -5.46 -7.20
N PRO A 88 -14.67 -6.48 -6.34
CA PRO A 88 -13.35 -7.02 -6.09
C PRO A 88 -12.78 -7.81 -7.29
N ALA A 89 -13.62 -8.29 -8.22
CA ALA A 89 -13.16 -9.01 -9.40
C ALA A 89 -12.39 -8.12 -10.41
N ARG A 90 -12.44 -6.80 -10.21
CA ARG A 90 -11.71 -5.83 -11.03
C ARG A 90 -10.38 -5.38 -10.43
N ILE A 91 -9.96 -6.04 -9.35
CA ILE A 91 -8.65 -5.83 -8.74
C ILE A 91 -7.60 -6.58 -9.55
N GLU A 92 -6.49 -5.93 -9.81
CA GLU A 92 -5.39 -6.45 -10.61
C GLU A 92 -4.04 -5.95 -10.09
N ILE A 93 -2.98 -6.68 -10.43
CA ILE A 93 -1.60 -6.25 -10.20
C ILE A 93 -1.03 -5.81 -11.54
N ARG A 94 -0.45 -4.62 -11.57
CA ARG A 94 0.15 -4.02 -12.77
C ARG A 94 1.34 -3.15 -12.40
N SER A 95 2.22 -2.93 -13.36
CA SER A 95 3.16 -1.82 -13.29
C SER A 95 2.43 -0.49 -13.02
N ILE A 96 3.00 0.36 -12.17
CA ILE A 96 2.45 1.69 -11.90
C ILE A 96 2.19 2.47 -13.20
N TRP A 97 3.04 2.29 -14.23
CA TRP A 97 2.93 2.98 -15.50
C TRP A 97 1.77 2.49 -16.38
N GLN A 98 1.30 1.27 -16.17
CA GLN A 98 0.21 0.65 -16.94
C GLN A 98 -1.17 0.81 -16.29
N THR A 99 -1.25 1.42 -15.10
CA THR A 99 -2.53 1.59 -14.41
C THR A 99 -3.49 2.51 -15.15
N GLN A 100 -4.78 2.17 -15.16
CA GLN A 100 -5.85 2.93 -15.79
C GLN A 100 -7.02 3.09 -14.81
N GLY A 101 -7.79 4.18 -14.96
CA GLY A 101 -9.02 4.39 -14.19
C GLY A 101 -8.84 4.69 -12.69
N ASP A 102 -7.61 4.73 -12.19
CA ASP A 102 -7.33 5.00 -10.78
C ASP A 102 -6.77 6.43 -10.58
N PRO A 103 -7.54 7.32 -9.90
CA PRO A 103 -7.11 8.70 -9.66
C PRO A 103 -5.85 8.82 -8.80
N LEU A 104 -5.67 7.90 -7.80
CA LEU A 104 -4.48 7.89 -6.95
C LEU A 104 -3.26 7.49 -7.76
N ALA A 105 -3.33 6.39 -8.52
CA ALA A 105 -2.25 5.97 -9.38
C ALA A 105 -1.85 7.05 -10.41
N ARG A 106 -2.84 7.78 -10.97
CA ARG A 106 -2.57 8.90 -11.86
C ARG A 106 -1.75 10.00 -11.17
N LYS A 107 -2.12 10.34 -9.92
CA LYS A 107 -1.39 11.33 -9.12
C LYS A 107 0.02 10.85 -8.80
N ILE A 108 0.19 9.59 -8.39
CA ILE A 108 1.50 8.98 -8.12
C ILE A 108 2.39 9.04 -9.37
N ARG A 109 1.91 8.61 -10.54
CA ARG A 109 2.68 8.70 -11.79
C ARG A 109 3.12 10.11 -12.14
N TYR A 110 2.25 11.10 -11.90
CA TYR A 110 2.59 12.51 -12.14
C TYR A 110 3.73 12.96 -11.23
N GLU A 111 3.63 12.68 -9.93
CA GLU A 111 4.67 13.07 -8.97
C GLU A 111 5.99 12.31 -9.21
N LEU A 112 5.95 11.01 -9.50
CA LEU A 112 7.14 10.23 -9.85
C LEU A 112 7.90 10.84 -11.04
N ARG A 113 7.17 11.28 -12.09
CA ARG A 113 7.80 11.95 -13.23
C ARG A 113 8.46 13.27 -12.84
N LYS A 114 7.84 14.05 -11.95
CA LYS A 114 8.43 15.30 -11.43
C LYS A 114 9.74 15.07 -10.68
N HIS A 115 9.84 13.94 -9.98
CA HIS A 115 11.06 13.50 -9.28
C HIS A 115 12.08 12.83 -10.22
N GLY A 116 11.81 12.73 -11.51
CA GLY A 116 12.72 12.07 -12.47
C GLY A 116 12.84 10.56 -12.29
N PHE A 117 11.85 9.93 -11.64
CA PHE A 117 11.87 8.49 -11.41
C PHE A 117 11.79 7.71 -12.72
N ALA A 118 12.86 6.97 -13.04
CA ALA A 118 12.99 6.16 -14.25
C ALA A 118 12.71 4.66 -14.00
N GLY A 119 12.50 4.26 -12.75
CA GLY A 119 12.21 2.88 -12.37
C GLY A 119 10.76 2.46 -12.65
N ASP A 120 10.45 1.26 -12.23
CA ASP A 120 9.11 0.69 -12.27
C ASP A 120 8.86 -0.12 -10.99
N PHE A 121 7.60 -0.30 -10.63
CA PHE A 121 7.17 -1.19 -9.55
C PHE A 121 5.72 -1.60 -9.74
N ASP A 122 5.37 -2.75 -9.18
CA ASP A 122 4.02 -3.25 -9.24
C ASP A 122 3.10 -2.60 -8.21
N VAL A 123 1.85 -2.43 -8.61
CA VAL A 123 0.80 -1.90 -7.74
C VAL A 123 -0.44 -2.78 -7.78
N VAL A 124 -1.10 -2.90 -6.64
CA VAL A 124 -2.46 -3.43 -6.60
C VAL A 124 -3.42 -2.28 -6.82
N CYS A 125 -4.19 -2.36 -7.90
CA CYS A 125 -5.14 -1.34 -8.32
C CYS A 125 -6.46 -1.99 -8.76
N SER A 126 -7.46 -1.18 -9.09
CA SER A 126 -8.70 -1.68 -9.68
C SER A 126 -9.06 -0.88 -10.91
N SER A 127 -9.48 -1.56 -11.95
CA SER A 127 -10.01 -0.95 -13.18
C SER A 127 -11.44 -0.41 -13.01
N GLU A 128 -12.09 -0.66 -11.86
CA GLU A 128 -13.39 -0.07 -11.55
C GLU A 128 -13.25 1.42 -11.26
N PRO A 129 -13.95 2.32 -11.98
CA PRO A 129 -13.96 3.73 -11.63
C PRO A 129 -14.69 3.97 -10.30
N PRO A 130 -14.31 5.01 -9.53
CA PRO A 130 -15.05 5.37 -8.33
C PRO A 130 -16.53 5.65 -8.62
N ARG A 131 -17.45 4.92 -7.98
CA ARG A 131 -18.88 4.97 -8.30
C ARG A 131 -19.67 6.07 -7.57
N VAL A 132 -19.17 6.52 -6.42
CA VAL A 132 -19.90 7.44 -5.55
C VAL A 132 -19.10 8.70 -5.25
N LYS A 133 -19.79 9.83 -5.00
CA LYS A 133 -19.12 11.08 -4.65
C LYS A 133 -18.67 11.11 -3.18
N SER A 134 -19.46 10.51 -2.28
CA SER A 134 -19.12 10.44 -0.85
C SER A 134 -17.91 9.55 -0.58
N MET A 135 -17.14 9.87 0.46
CA MET A 135 -16.07 8.99 0.93
C MET A 135 -16.66 7.75 1.61
N GLY A 136 -16.09 6.60 1.31
CA GLY A 136 -16.47 5.34 1.89
C GLY A 136 -15.62 4.20 1.34
N SER A 137 -15.51 3.13 2.09
CA SER A 137 -14.82 1.92 1.66
C SER A 137 -15.70 0.70 1.93
N PHE A 138 -15.78 -0.17 0.96
CA PHE A 138 -16.40 -1.48 1.09
C PHE A 138 -15.33 -2.51 1.45
N MET A 139 -15.54 -3.24 2.54
CA MET A 139 -14.56 -4.21 3.06
C MET A 139 -14.23 -5.28 2.02
N GLY A 140 -15.21 -5.75 1.25
CA GLY A 140 -15.00 -6.73 0.19
C GLY A 140 -13.95 -6.30 -0.84
N VAL A 141 -13.82 -5.00 -1.12
CA VAL A 141 -12.77 -4.46 -1.99
C VAL A 141 -11.47 -4.23 -1.23
N THR A 142 -11.52 -3.51 -0.11
CA THR A 142 -10.28 -3.14 0.62
C THR A 142 -9.56 -4.34 1.23
N ALA A 143 -10.29 -5.36 1.70
CA ALA A 143 -9.68 -6.60 2.16
C ALA A 143 -9.08 -7.40 0.98
N SER A 144 -9.75 -7.42 -0.17
CA SER A 144 -9.21 -8.09 -1.37
C SER A 144 -7.92 -7.45 -1.84
N PHE A 145 -7.76 -6.12 -1.78
CA PHE A 145 -6.47 -5.47 -2.03
C PHE A 145 -5.36 -6.06 -1.16
N GLY A 146 -5.61 -6.20 0.14
CA GLY A 146 -4.65 -6.82 1.07
C GLY A 146 -4.33 -8.27 0.74
N LEU A 147 -5.33 -9.08 0.35
CA LEU A 147 -5.15 -10.47 -0.04
C LEU A 147 -4.37 -10.61 -1.34
N PHE A 148 -4.62 -9.75 -2.33
CA PHE A 148 -3.83 -9.71 -3.57
C PHE A 148 -2.37 -9.36 -3.30
N ILE A 149 -2.10 -8.35 -2.46
CA ILE A 149 -0.73 -7.98 -2.06
C ILE A 149 -0.07 -9.17 -1.35
N ALA A 150 -0.73 -9.79 -0.38
CA ALA A 150 -0.17 -10.90 0.37
C ALA A 150 0.19 -12.08 -0.55
N SER A 151 -0.72 -12.47 -1.44
CA SER A 151 -0.48 -13.52 -2.43
C SER A 151 0.69 -13.17 -3.35
N TYR A 152 0.73 -11.95 -3.87
CA TYR A 152 1.80 -11.47 -4.73
C TYR A 152 3.17 -11.55 -4.04
N VAL A 153 3.28 -11.01 -2.83
CA VAL A 153 4.55 -10.98 -2.09
C VAL A 153 5.02 -12.38 -1.74
N VAL A 154 4.12 -13.28 -1.27
CA VAL A 154 4.48 -14.66 -0.97
C VAL A 154 5.03 -15.36 -2.21
N ARG A 155 4.36 -15.23 -3.36
CA ARG A 155 4.83 -15.84 -4.63
C ARG A 155 6.19 -15.31 -5.05
N ARG A 156 6.42 -14.01 -4.92
CA ARG A 156 7.73 -13.39 -5.21
C ARG A 156 8.83 -13.94 -4.29
N LEU A 157 8.56 -14.05 -2.99
CA LEU A 157 9.53 -14.56 -2.01
C LEU A 157 9.88 -16.04 -2.19
N ILE A 158 8.96 -16.85 -2.73
CA ILE A 158 9.23 -18.28 -3.04
C ILE A 158 9.78 -18.50 -4.47
N GLY A 159 10.06 -17.43 -5.21
CA GLY A 159 10.66 -17.46 -6.55
C GLY A 159 9.69 -17.75 -7.69
N GLU A 160 8.37 -17.68 -7.48
CA GLU A 160 7.40 -17.72 -8.57
C GLU A 160 7.39 -16.40 -9.34
N GLN A 161 7.49 -16.46 -10.65
CA GLN A 161 7.27 -15.28 -11.49
C GLN A 161 5.79 -14.90 -11.47
N ALA A 162 5.53 -13.61 -11.25
CA ALA A 162 4.18 -13.05 -11.20
C ALA A 162 3.60 -12.82 -12.60
#